data_4cf47ccd840e05d405579a6f73855f6b
#
_entry.id   4cf47ccd840e05d405579a6f73855f6b
#
_cell.length_a   1.000
_cell.length_b   1.000
_cell.length_c   1.000
_cell.angle_alpha   90.00
_cell.angle_beta   90.00
_cell.angle_gamma   90.00
#
_symmetry.space_group_name_H-M   'P 1'
#
loop_
_entity.id
_entity.type
_entity.pdbx_description
1 polymer ?
#
loop_
_entity_poly.entity_id
_entity_poly.type
_entity_poly.pdbx_seq_one_letter_code
_entity_poly.pdbx_strand_id
1 'polypeptide(L)'
;VARKYDVITHYLKTNGGSQVTLTFTQFDELLFPATGLPKSARKTKEWWANDYHHPEKGAYAWLNAGYEVVYINLAKEYTVFNKLVKAKWLLGGDK
;
A
#
# COMPACT_ATOMS: atom_id res chain seq x y z
N VAL A 1 -3.42 -3.52 -18.80
CA VAL A 1 -3.79 -2.15 -18.49
C VAL A 1 -3.40 -1.83 -17.05
N ALA A 2 -2.71 -0.71 -16.89
CA ALA A 2 -2.26 -0.31 -15.56
C ALA A 2 -3.45 0.12 -14.70
N ARG A 3 -3.40 -0.25 -13.44
CA ARG A 3 -4.40 0.19 -12.49
C ARG A 3 -3.89 1.43 -11.77
N LYS A 4 -4.83 2.17 -11.17
CA LYS A 4 -4.50 3.45 -10.56
C LYS A 4 -3.33 3.38 -9.60
N TYR A 5 -3.30 2.35 -8.76
CA TYR A 5 -2.28 2.28 -7.71
C TYR A 5 -1.03 1.52 -8.10
N ASP A 6 -0.89 1.14 -9.37
CA ASP A 6 0.32 0.45 -9.81
C ASP A 6 1.57 1.30 -9.64
N VAL A 7 1.42 2.62 -9.68
CA VAL A 7 2.54 3.52 -9.45
C VAL A 7 3.09 3.37 -8.03
N ILE A 8 2.22 3.10 -7.07
CA ILE A 8 2.64 2.89 -5.70
C ILE A 8 3.44 1.58 -5.60
N THR A 9 2.97 0.54 -6.30
CA THR A 9 3.70 -0.72 -6.37
C THR A 9 5.10 -0.50 -6.90
N HIS A 10 5.20 0.24 -7.99
CA HIS A 10 6.50 0.53 -8.59
C HIS A 10 7.41 1.31 -7.65
N TYR A 11 6.85 2.32 -7.00
CA TYR A 11 7.60 3.13 -6.05
C TYR A 11 8.17 2.28 -4.92
N LEU A 12 7.36 1.41 -4.35
CA LEU A 12 7.80 0.56 -3.26
C LEU A 12 8.90 -0.41 -3.71
N LYS A 13 8.77 -0.94 -4.93
CA LYS A 13 9.76 -1.87 -5.45
C LYS A 13 11.10 -1.19 -5.70
N THR A 14 11.08 0.06 -6.15
CA THR A 14 12.32 0.72 -6.57
C THR A 14 12.95 1.55 -5.48
N ASN A 15 12.16 2.03 -4.51
CA ASN A 15 12.66 2.96 -3.50
C ASN A 15 12.53 2.43 -2.07
N GLY A 16 11.85 1.33 -1.88
CA GLY A 16 11.60 0.84 -0.53
C GLY A 16 12.75 0.03 0.02
N GLY A 17 12.94 0.14 1.33
CA GLY A 17 13.85 -0.72 2.05
C GLY A 17 13.02 -1.68 2.89
N SER A 18 13.52 -2.01 4.08
CA SER A 18 12.80 -2.92 4.96
C SER A 18 11.54 -2.26 5.53
N GLN A 19 11.53 -0.94 5.61
CA GLN A 19 10.38 -0.19 6.10
C GLN A 19 10.25 1.11 5.32
N VAL A 20 9.03 1.45 4.95
CA VAL A 20 8.75 2.67 4.18
C VAL A 20 7.62 3.42 4.86
N THR A 21 7.81 4.72 5.08
CA THR A 21 6.75 5.59 5.58
C THR A 21 6.34 6.54 4.48
N LEU A 22 5.05 6.60 4.19
CA LEU A 22 4.52 7.51 3.18
C LEU A 22 3.40 8.34 3.79
N THR A 23 3.44 9.65 3.53
CA THR A 23 2.34 10.53 3.93
C THR A 23 1.26 10.48 2.86
N PHE A 24 0.05 10.89 3.23
CA PHE A 24 -1.04 10.96 2.26
C PHE A 24 -0.71 11.93 1.13
N THR A 25 0.01 13.02 1.45
CA THR A 25 0.45 13.97 0.44
C THR A 25 1.38 13.30 -0.56
N GLN A 26 2.29 12.45 -0.08
CA GLN A 26 3.19 11.72 -0.98
C GLN A 26 2.41 10.77 -1.89
N PHE A 27 1.37 10.11 -1.36
CA PHE A 27 0.51 9.29 -2.19
C PHE A 27 -0.14 10.11 -3.29
N ASP A 28 -0.68 11.27 -2.92
CA ASP A 28 -1.34 12.13 -3.90
C ASP A 28 -0.37 12.55 -5.00
N GLU A 29 0.86 12.87 -4.63
CA GLU A 29 1.88 13.25 -5.60
C GLU A 29 2.25 12.10 -6.52
N LEU A 30 2.39 10.92 -5.96
CA LEU A 30 2.72 9.74 -6.77
C LEU A 30 1.58 9.38 -7.71
N LEU A 31 0.35 9.61 -7.31
CA LEU A 31 -0.81 9.28 -8.13
C LEU A 31 -1.09 10.33 -9.19
N PHE A 32 -0.55 11.55 -9.03
CA PHE A 32 -0.78 12.61 -10.01
C PHE A 32 -0.37 12.14 -11.41
N PRO A 33 -1.11 12.44 -12.46
CA PRO A 33 -2.27 13.32 -12.54
C PRO A 33 -3.61 12.64 -12.24
N ALA A 34 -3.60 11.40 -11.81
CA ALA A 34 -4.83 10.76 -11.39
C ALA A 34 -5.31 11.38 -10.08
N THR A 35 -6.57 11.15 -9.77
CA THR A 35 -7.11 11.59 -8.49
C THR A 35 -6.29 10.96 -7.37
N GLY A 36 -6.01 11.70 -6.31
CA GLY A 36 -5.25 11.20 -5.18
C GLY A 36 -6.01 10.12 -4.41
N LEU A 37 -5.64 9.92 -3.16
CA LEU A 37 -6.29 8.93 -2.32
C LEU A 37 -7.78 9.22 -2.19
N PRO A 38 -8.62 8.16 -2.20
CA PRO A 38 -10.05 8.37 -2.03
C PRO A 38 -10.39 8.79 -0.61
N LYS A 39 -11.58 9.33 -0.43
CA LYS A 39 -12.01 9.78 0.89
C LYS A 39 -11.99 8.66 1.92
N SER A 40 -12.36 7.45 1.52
CA SER A 40 -12.37 6.34 2.47
C SER A 40 -10.97 6.03 3.00
N ALA A 41 -9.95 6.22 2.17
CA ALA A 41 -8.58 6.01 2.62
C ALA A 41 -8.17 7.04 3.66
N ARG A 42 -8.75 8.22 3.58
CA ARG A 42 -8.40 9.30 4.51
C ARG A 42 -9.21 9.26 5.79
N LYS A 43 -10.29 8.49 5.83
CA LYS A 43 -11.22 8.50 6.95
C LYS A 43 -11.32 7.19 7.70
N THR A 44 -10.97 6.07 7.08
CA THR A 44 -11.12 4.78 7.74
C THR A 44 -9.84 3.97 7.64
N LYS A 45 -9.55 3.24 8.71
CA LYS A 45 -8.39 2.35 8.68
C LYS A 45 -8.65 1.11 7.87
N GLU A 46 -9.91 0.74 7.69
CA GLU A 46 -10.27 -0.46 6.94
C GLU A 46 -9.78 -0.41 5.51
N TRP A 47 -9.73 0.79 4.92
CA TRP A 47 -9.24 0.92 3.56
C TRP A 47 -7.80 0.42 3.44
N TRP A 48 -7.03 0.51 4.53
CA TRP A 48 -5.62 0.15 4.55
C TRP A 48 -5.37 -1.29 4.97
N ALA A 49 -6.42 -2.10 5.08
CA ALA A 49 -6.27 -3.50 5.48
C ALA A 49 -5.45 -4.28 4.46
N ASN A 50 -4.64 -5.20 4.96
CA ASN A 50 -3.87 -6.10 4.10
C ASN A 50 -4.77 -7.24 3.65
N ASP A 51 -5.64 -6.96 2.72
CA ASP A 51 -6.67 -7.90 2.30
C ASP A 51 -6.12 -8.81 1.22
N TYR A 52 -5.68 -9.99 1.61
CA TYR A 52 -5.10 -10.95 0.68
C TYR A 52 -6.15 -11.61 -0.21
N HIS A 53 -7.41 -11.55 0.18
CA HIS A 53 -8.49 -12.19 -0.57
C HIS A 53 -9.08 -11.26 -1.61
N HIS A 54 -9.12 -9.97 -1.32
CA HIS A 54 -9.73 -9.00 -2.23
C HIS A 54 -8.80 -7.80 -2.41
N PRO A 55 -7.58 -8.04 -2.90
CA PRO A 55 -6.60 -6.95 -2.99
C PRO A 55 -6.96 -5.90 -4.03
N GLU A 56 -7.89 -6.22 -4.93
CA GLU A 56 -8.26 -5.29 -5.99
C GLU A 56 -8.84 -3.98 -5.47
N LYS A 57 -9.24 -3.92 -4.21
CA LYS A 57 -9.79 -2.69 -3.64
C LYS A 57 -8.72 -1.66 -3.30
N GLY A 58 -7.48 -2.05 -3.29
CA GLY A 58 -6.40 -1.12 -3.00
C GLY A 58 -5.16 -1.79 -2.46
N ALA A 59 -5.33 -2.90 -1.75
CA ALA A 59 -4.19 -3.56 -1.12
C ALA A 59 -3.18 -4.08 -2.14
N TYR A 60 -3.59 -4.29 -3.38
CA TYR A 60 -2.64 -4.75 -4.40
C TYR A 60 -1.47 -3.79 -4.54
N ALA A 61 -1.68 -2.50 -4.20
CA ALA A 61 -0.64 -1.51 -4.35
C ALA A 61 0.61 -1.87 -3.57
N TRP A 62 0.44 -2.36 -2.36
CA TRP A 62 1.61 -2.72 -1.55
C TRP A 62 1.85 -4.21 -1.52
N LEU A 63 0.82 -5.03 -1.58
CA LEU A 63 1.01 -6.47 -1.54
C LEU A 63 1.78 -6.97 -2.75
N ASN A 64 1.50 -6.41 -3.93
CA ASN A 64 2.22 -6.79 -5.14
C ASN A 64 3.68 -6.38 -5.10
N ALA A 65 4.02 -5.42 -4.27
CA ALA A 65 5.42 -5.00 -4.11
C ALA A 65 6.13 -5.80 -3.01
N GLY A 66 5.39 -6.66 -2.31
CA GLY A 66 5.97 -7.43 -1.22
C GLY A 66 6.01 -6.68 0.10
N TYR A 67 5.08 -5.77 0.29
CA TYR A 67 4.97 -4.99 1.51
C TYR A 67 3.62 -5.17 2.15
N GLU A 68 3.52 -4.89 3.43
CA GLU A 68 2.24 -4.86 4.14
C GLU A 68 2.17 -3.60 4.99
N VAL A 69 0.95 -3.12 5.21
CA VAL A 69 0.73 -1.99 6.11
C VAL A 69 0.83 -2.51 7.55
N VAL A 70 1.65 -1.85 8.35
CA VAL A 70 1.80 -2.21 9.76
C VAL A 70 1.29 -1.12 10.68
N TYR A 71 1.09 0.09 10.15
CA TYR A 71 0.59 1.18 10.97
C TYR A 71 -0.03 2.24 10.07
N ILE A 72 -1.12 2.81 10.53
CA ILE A 72 -1.79 3.91 9.83
C ILE A 72 -2.21 4.95 10.87
N ASN A 73 -1.87 6.20 10.61
CA ASN A 73 -2.27 7.30 11.47
C ASN A 73 -3.10 8.27 10.64
N LEU A 74 -4.42 8.18 10.82
CA LEU A 74 -5.34 9.02 10.03
C LEU A 74 -5.24 10.48 10.42
N ALA A 75 -4.99 10.77 11.69
CA ALA A 75 -4.92 12.15 12.17
C ALA A 75 -3.71 12.87 11.59
N LYS A 76 -2.58 12.19 11.53
CA LYS A 76 -1.36 12.78 10.99
C LYS A 76 -1.13 12.43 9.53
N GLU A 77 -2.00 11.63 8.97
CA GLU A 77 -2.05 11.33 7.53
C GLU A 77 -0.78 10.69 7.01
N TYR A 78 -0.40 9.56 7.61
CA TYR A 78 0.70 8.77 7.08
C TYR A 78 0.49 7.30 7.37
N THR A 79 1.20 6.47 6.63
CA THR A 79 1.15 5.02 6.81
C THR A 79 2.55 4.45 6.76
N VAL A 80 2.74 3.32 7.43
CA VAL A 80 4.02 2.64 7.48
C VAL A 80 3.87 1.25 6.87
N PHE A 81 4.76 0.92 5.96
CA PHE A 81 4.81 -0.39 5.32
C PHE A 81 6.07 -1.12 5.76
N ASN A 82 5.96 -2.40 6.01
CA ASN A 82 7.14 -3.25 6.25
C ASN A 82 7.25 -4.25 5.12
N LYS A 83 8.48 -4.50 4.70
CA LYS A 83 8.73 -5.49 3.66
C LYS A 83 8.50 -6.88 4.23
N LEU A 84 7.80 -7.70 3.49
CA LEU A 84 7.57 -9.07 3.88
C LEU A 84 8.87 -9.85 3.75
N VAL A 85 9.26 -10.54 4.81
CA VAL A 85 10.51 -11.28 4.80
C VAL A 85 10.47 -12.38 3.78
N LYS A 86 9.36 -13.06 3.72
CA LYS A 86 9.10 -14.03 2.68
C LYS A 86 7.70 -13.74 2.22
N ALA A 87 7.44 -13.74 0.99
CA ALA A 87 6.13 -13.41 0.50
C ALA A 87 5.06 -14.28 1.16
N LYS A 88 4.74 -13.97 2.40
CA LYS A 88 3.84 -14.78 3.22
C LYS A 88 2.56 -15.14 2.50
N TRP A 89 1.99 -14.14 1.87
CA TRP A 89 0.72 -14.33 1.21
C TRP A 89 0.86 -15.14 -0.08
N LEU A 90 2.04 -15.11 -0.68
CA LEU A 90 2.30 -15.93 -1.86
C LEU A 90 2.56 -17.37 -1.49
N LEU A 91 3.27 -17.54 -0.41
CA LEU A 91 3.59 -18.88 0.05
C LEU A 91 2.39 -19.52 0.68
N GLY A 92 1.49 -18.67 1.11
CA GLY A 92 0.26 -19.14 1.63
C GLY A 92 0.50 -20.18 2.66
N GLY A 93 0.02 -21.15 2.68
CA GLY A 93 0.32 -22.15 3.58
C GLY A 93 1.37 -23.06 3.08
N ASP A 94 2.18 -22.55 2.39
CA ASP A 94 3.24 -23.35 1.97
C ASP A 94 3.99 -23.95 3.11
N LYS A 95 3.75 -23.69 3.70
CA LYS A 95 4.33 -24.31 4.52
C LYS A 95 4.04 -25.02 5.03
#